data_32ffecd718060736c0930ca6d36fad74
#
_entry.id   32ffecd718060736c0930ca6d36fad74
#
_cell.length_a   1.000
_cell.length_b   1.000
_cell.length_c   1.000
_cell.angle_alpha   90.00
_cell.angle_beta   90.00
_cell.angle_gamma   90.00
#
_symmetry.space_group_name_H-M   'P 1'
#
loop_
_entity.id
_entity.type
_entity.pdbx_description
1 polymer ?
#
loop_
_entity_poly.entity_id
_entity_poly.type
_entity_poly.pdbx_seq_one_letter_code
_entity_poly.pdbx_strand_id
1 'polypeptide(L)'
;MSLGDIRNLDYTILLCSKMQETKQFYLDVMGFPLAHDSDNWVSFQVGSALLTLRPRGPWAAWHDGPFSPGSAAVQLAFRVAPHLIDSCYATLQSKGVTILSPPRDIPSWHHRALFFRDPEDNVIELYAEV
;
A
#
# COMPACT_ATOMS: atom_id res chain seq x y z
N MET A 1 3.07 18.72 -27.59
CA MET A 1 3.46 17.82 -26.50
C MET A 1 2.63 16.54 -26.60
N SER A 2 3.24 15.40 -26.38
CA SER A 2 2.50 14.15 -26.30
C SER A 2 2.43 13.68 -24.85
N LEU A 3 1.50 12.75 -24.55
CA LEU A 3 1.42 12.16 -23.23
C LEU A 3 2.68 11.37 -22.85
N GLY A 4 3.50 10.97 -23.85
CA GLY A 4 4.81 10.36 -23.63
C GLY A 4 5.83 11.29 -22.99
N ASP A 5 5.55 12.60 -22.90
CA ASP A 5 6.41 13.57 -22.22
C ASP A 5 6.15 13.66 -20.72
N ILE A 6 5.21 12.89 -20.18
CA ILE A 6 5.01 12.75 -18.75
C ILE A 6 6.29 12.19 -18.13
N ARG A 7 6.78 12.85 -17.08
CA ARG A 7 8.10 12.54 -16.49
C ARG A 7 8.07 11.43 -15.46
N ASN A 8 7.01 11.37 -14.64
CA ASN A 8 7.02 10.48 -13.49
C ASN A 8 5.62 10.21 -12.97
N LEU A 9 5.47 9.12 -12.24
CA LEU A 9 4.33 8.84 -11.36
C LEU A 9 4.75 9.24 -9.94
N ASP A 10 4.34 10.43 -9.48
CA ASP A 10 4.83 10.99 -8.23
C ASP A 10 4.10 10.47 -7.00
N TYR A 11 2.77 10.39 -7.09
CA TYR A 11 1.92 9.99 -5.96
C TYR A 11 1.09 8.79 -6.33
N THR A 12 0.99 7.85 -5.39
CA THR A 12 -0.08 6.86 -5.39
C THR A 12 -1.05 7.27 -4.31
N ILE A 13 -2.28 7.55 -4.68
CA ILE A 13 -3.30 8.08 -3.75
C ILE A 13 -4.34 7.00 -3.51
N LEU A 14 -4.47 6.58 -2.25
CA LEU A 14 -5.46 5.61 -1.82
C LEU A 14 -6.68 6.35 -1.32
N LEU A 15 -7.86 5.94 -1.79
CA LEU A 15 -9.13 6.53 -1.42
C LEU A 15 -9.67 5.77 -0.20
N CYS A 16 -9.89 6.49 0.91
CA CYS A 16 -10.15 5.87 2.18
C CYS A 16 -11.57 6.12 2.66
N SER A 17 -12.30 5.06 2.93
CA SER A 17 -13.53 5.08 3.73
C SER A 17 -13.22 4.88 5.22
N LYS A 18 -12.03 4.39 5.54
CA LYS A 18 -11.51 4.15 6.89
C LYS A 18 -10.20 4.89 7.08
N MET A 19 -10.26 6.22 7.02
CA MET A 19 -9.06 7.06 6.94
C MET A 19 -8.12 6.88 8.14
N GLN A 20 -8.65 6.88 9.37
CA GLN A 20 -7.83 6.77 10.57
C GLN A 20 -7.20 5.37 10.70
N GLU A 21 -7.96 4.33 10.45
CA GLU A 21 -7.46 2.95 10.50
C GLU A 21 -6.37 2.72 9.45
N THR A 22 -6.56 3.28 8.25
CA THR A 22 -5.61 3.14 7.15
C THR A 22 -4.33 3.92 7.44
N LYS A 23 -4.45 5.13 7.99
CA LYS A 23 -3.29 5.91 8.45
C LYS A 23 -2.51 5.13 9.50
N GLN A 24 -3.17 4.59 10.52
CA GLN A 24 -2.50 3.83 11.57
C GLN A 24 -1.82 2.57 11.01
N PHE A 25 -2.44 1.91 10.05
CA PHE A 25 -1.85 0.75 9.41
C PHE A 25 -0.49 1.09 8.74
N TYR A 26 -0.45 2.13 7.93
CA TYR A 26 0.80 2.49 7.25
C TYR A 26 1.83 3.09 8.18
N LEU A 27 1.39 3.76 9.23
CA LEU A 27 2.29 4.33 10.24
C LEU A 27 2.86 3.25 11.17
N ASP A 28 2.02 2.39 11.73
CA ASP A 28 2.41 1.47 12.81
C ASP A 28 2.74 0.06 12.30
N VAL A 29 1.99 -0.47 11.34
CA VAL A 29 2.25 -1.81 10.79
C VAL A 29 3.39 -1.75 9.80
N MET A 30 3.28 -0.87 8.81
CA MET A 30 4.30 -0.74 7.76
C MET A 30 5.51 0.09 8.21
N GLY A 31 5.34 0.97 9.20
CA GLY A 31 6.42 1.78 9.73
C GLY A 31 6.93 2.86 8.79
N PHE A 32 6.10 3.33 7.86
CA PHE A 32 6.51 4.34 6.90
C PHE A 32 6.60 5.72 7.56
N PRO A 33 7.64 6.52 7.25
CA PRO A 33 7.76 7.86 7.78
C PRO A 33 6.72 8.80 7.15
N LEU A 34 6.13 9.66 7.99
CA LEU A 34 5.21 10.70 7.53
C LEU A 34 5.96 11.81 6.79
N ALA A 35 5.48 12.17 5.61
CA ALA A 35 5.92 13.34 4.87
C ALA A 35 4.97 14.52 5.04
N HIS A 36 3.67 14.24 5.21
CA HIS A 36 2.63 15.24 5.46
C HIS A 36 1.50 14.60 6.26
N ASP A 37 0.93 15.36 7.18
CA ASP A 37 -0.14 14.87 8.05
C ASP A 37 -1.17 15.96 8.31
N SER A 38 -2.33 15.84 7.68
CA SER A 38 -3.50 16.68 7.93
C SER A 38 -4.76 15.80 7.95
N ASP A 39 -5.91 16.38 8.30
CA ASP A 39 -7.14 15.60 8.44
C ASP A 39 -7.59 14.93 7.15
N ASN A 40 -7.33 15.55 6.00
CA ASN A 40 -7.82 15.10 4.70
C ASN A 40 -6.72 14.64 3.74
N TRP A 41 -5.46 14.69 4.18
CA TRP A 41 -4.34 14.38 3.30
C TRP A 41 -3.16 13.92 4.12
N VAL A 42 -2.80 12.66 3.99
CA VAL A 42 -1.68 12.07 4.71
C VAL A 42 -0.75 11.44 3.70
N SER A 43 0.52 11.82 3.71
CA SER A 43 1.52 11.26 2.80
C SER A 43 2.65 10.59 3.58
N PHE A 44 3.06 9.44 3.09
CA PHE A 44 4.19 8.68 3.60
C PHE A 44 5.30 8.67 2.54
N GLN A 45 6.53 8.80 2.98
CA GLN A 45 7.69 8.63 2.11
C GLN A 45 8.03 7.15 2.03
N VAL A 46 8.02 6.59 0.82
CA VAL A 46 8.38 5.20 0.57
C VAL A 46 9.43 5.19 -0.53
N GLY A 47 10.71 5.01 -0.14
CA GLY A 47 11.80 5.20 -1.08
C GLY A 47 11.76 6.61 -1.69
N SER A 48 11.71 6.70 -3.02
CA SER A 48 11.61 7.96 -3.75
C SER A 48 10.17 8.38 -4.05
N ALA A 49 9.18 7.57 -3.67
CA ALA A 49 7.77 7.79 -3.97
C ALA A 49 7.00 8.27 -2.76
N LEU A 50 5.83 8.86 -3.00
CA LEU A 50 4.87 9.22 -1.96
C LEU A 50 3.65 8.30 -2.05
N LEU A 51 3.31 7.67 -0.94
CA LEU A 51 2.05 6.97 -0.75
C LEU A 51 1.14 7.88 0.04
N THR A 52 0.02 8.26 -0.55
CA THR A 52 -0.86 9.30 0.00
C THR A 52 -2.25 8.72 0.27
N LEU A 53 -2.85 9.16 1.37
CA LEU A 53 -4.20 8.78 1.75
C LEU A 53 -5.08 10.02 1.74
N ARG A 54 -6.29 9.91 1.20
CA ARG A 54 -7.33 10.91 1.35
C ARG A 54 -8.69 10.27 1.57
N PRO A 55 -9.62 10.97 2.24
CA PRO A 55 -10.97 10.43 2.37
C PRO A 55 -11.62 10.25 1.00
N ARG A 56 -12.39 9.18 0.87
CA ARG A 56 -13.27 8.99 -0.29
C ARG A 56 -14.35 10.05 -0.25
N GLY A 57 -14.59 10.72 -1.36
CA GLY A 57 -15.47 11.86 -1.38
C GLY A 57 -16.61 11.71 -2.36
N PRO A 58 -17.57 12.68 -2.17
CA PRO A 58 -17.80 13.58 -3.30
C PRO A 58 -16.84 14.77 -3.27
N TRP A 59 -16.33 15.11 -4.45
CA TRP A 59 -15.52 16.29 -4.70
C TRP A 59 -16.29 17.24 -5.60
N ALA A 60 -15.85 18.49 -5.72
CA ALA A 60 -16.52 19.46 -6.57
C ALA A 60 -16.63 19.02 -8.04
N ALA A 61 -15.64 18.26 -8.52
CA ALA A 61 -15.55 17.86 -9.91
C ALA A 61 -16.02 16.43 -10.21
N TRP A 62 -16.06 15.54 -9.21
CA TRP A 62 -16.45 14.13 -9.40
C TRP A 62 -16.75 13.43 -8.08
N HIS A 63 -17.37 12.24 -8.19
CA HIS A 63 -17.54 11.30 -7.08
C HIS A 63 -16.58 10.15 -7.24
N ASP A 64 -15.96 9.72 -6.14
CA ASP A 64 -15.08 8.56 -6.15
C ASP A 64 -15.83 7.23 -6.28
N GLY A 65 -17.11 7.24 -5.96
CA GLY A 65 -17.92 6.04 -5.87
C GLY A 65 -17.78 5.35 -4.51
N PRO A 66 -18.55 4.26 -4.29
CA PRO A 66 -18.59 3.59 -3.02
C PRO A 66 -17.36 2.71 -2.79
N PHE A 67 -17.01 2.51 -1.51
CA PHE A 67 -16.10 1.45 -1.11
C PHE A 67 -16.80 0.09 -1.26
N SER A 68 -16.09 -0.89 -1.83
CA SER A 68 -16.57 -2.26 -1.99
C SER A 68 -15.78 -3.19 -1.07
N PRO A 69 -16.32 -3.56 0.11
CA PRO A 69 -15.62 -4.47 1.01
C PRO A 69 -15.25 -5.81 0.35
N GLY A 70 -14.03 -6.28 0.62
CA GLY A 70 -13.52 -7.51 0.03
C GLY A 70 -13.03 -7.38 -1.41
N SER A 71 -13.17 -6.22 -2.01
CA SER A 71 -12.77 -5.96 -3.39
C SER A 71 -11.56 -5.02 -3.40
N ALA A 72 -10.41 -5.47 -3.90
CA ALA A 72 -9.23 -4.64 -3.99
C ALA A 72 -9.39 -3.58 -5.07
N ALA A 73 -9.09 -2.32 -4.74
CA ALA A 73 -9.01 -1.24 -5.71
C ALA A 73 -7.64 -1.21 -6.40
N VAL A 74 -6.59 -1.57 -5.68
CA VAL A 74 -5.22 -1.54 -6.18
C VAL A 74 -4.39 -2.63 -5.49
N GLN A 75 -3.33 -3.05 -6.15
CA GLN A 75 -2.27 -3.87 -5.57
C GLN A 75 -0.98 -3.06 -5.52
N LEU A 76 -0.38 -2.98 -4.34
CA LEU A 76 0.88 -2.28 -4.13
C LEU A 76 1.96 -3.31 -3.83
N ALA A 77 3.07 -3.23 -4.56
CA ALA A 77 4.21 -4.12 -4.37
C ALA A 77 5.40 -3.34 -3.80
N PHE A 78 5.86 -3.75 -2.63
CA PHE A 78 7.01 -3.15 -1.96
C PHE A 78 8.16 -4.16 -1.94
N ARG A 79 9.33 -3.73 -2.39
CA ARG A 79 10.51 -4.57 -2.42
C ARG A 79 11.28 -4.48 -1.12
N VAL A 80 11.72 -5.63 -0.63
CA VAL A 80 12.62 -5.75 0.52
C VAL A 80 13.84 -6.57 0.15
N ALA A 81 14.87 -6.52 0.97
CA ALA A 81 16.03 -7.39 0.78
C ALA A 81 15.63 -8.86 0.97
N PRO A 82 16.25 -9.79 0.22
CA PRO A 82 15.87 -11.21 0.24
C PRO A 82 15.81 -11.84 1.64
N HIS A 83 16.75 -11.48 2.51
CA HIS A 83 16.82 -12.04 3.87
C HIS A 83 15.75 -11.51 4.82
N LEU A 84 14.92 -10.53 4.38
CA LEU A 84 13.92 -9.89 5.25
C LEU A 84 12.50 -10.41 5.05
N ILE A 85 12.21 -11.17 3.99
CA ILE A 85 10.85 -11.60 3.68
C ILE A 85 10.22 -12.38 4.85
N ASP A 86 10.92 -13.36 5.37
CA ASP A 86 10.36 -14.21 6.44
C ASP A 86 10.24 -13.45 7.76
N SER A 87 11.16 -12.52 8.05
CA SER A 87 11.05 -11.66 9.23
C SER A 87 9.91 -10.65 9.11
N CYS A 88 9.65 -10.13 7.92
CA CYS A 88 8.48 -9.29 7.65
C CYS A 88 7.19 -10.06 7.92
N TYR A 89 7.12 -11.31 7.48
CA TYR A 89 5.97 -12.16 7.74
C TYR A 89 5.72 -12.34 9.24
N ALA A 90 6.77 -12.66 9.99
CA ALA A 90 6.67 -12.82 11.44
C ALA A 90 6.20 -11.53 12.11
N THR A 91 6.69 -10.37 11.68
CA THR A 91 6.27 -9.06 12.20
C THR A 91 4.80 -8.81 11.92
N LEU A 92 4.33 -9.07 10.69
CA LEU A 92 2.92 -8.89 10.31
C LEU A 92 2.01 -9.78 11.15
N GLN A 93 2.41 -11.04 11.35
CA GLN A 93 1.64 -11.96 12.21
C GLN A 93 1.57 -11.47 13.64
N SER A 94 2.67 -10.96 14.20
CA SER A 94 2.71 -10.45 15.57
C SER A 94 1.82 -9.21 15.76
N LYS A 95 1.56 -8.47 14.69
CA LYS A 95 0.68 -7.28 14.69
C LYS A 95 -0.76 -7.62 14.32
N GLY A 96 -1.09 -8.89 14.15
CA GLY A 96 -2.46 -9.34 13.89
C GLY A 96 -2.97 -9.08 12.48
N VAL A 97 -2.08 -8.86 11.52
CA VAL A 97 -2.47 -8.65 10.12
C VAL A 97 -2.95 -9.96 9.51
N THR A 98 -4.09 -9.90 8.81
CA THR A 98 -4.62 -11.06 8.08
C THR A 98 -3.81 -11.29 6.82
N ILE A 99 -3.18 -12.46 6.74
CA ILE A 99 -2.32 -12.83 5.61
C ILE A 99 -3.16 -13.54 4.55
N LEU A 100 -3.05 -13.09 3.30
CA LEU A 100 -3.66 -13.75 2.15
C LEU A 100 -2.83 -14.93 1.69
N SER A 101 -1.51 -14.75 1.64
CA SER A 101 -0.57 -15.79 1.25
C SER A 101 0.72 -15.62 2.04
N PRO A 102 1.19 -16.65 2.77
CA PRO A 102 2.50 -16.60 3.42
C PRO A 102 3.62 -16.56 2.39
N PRO A 103 4.86 -16.33 2.83
CA PRO A 103 6.01 -16.29 1.91
C PRO A 103 6.08 -17.54 1.04
N ARG A 104 6.26 -17.35 -0.23
CA ARG A 104 6.46 -18.42 -1.19
C ARG A 104 7.32 -17.93 -2.35
N ASP A 105 8.00 -18.89 -2.99
CA ASP A 105 8.76 -18.60 -4.19
C ASP A 105 7.82 -18.60 -5.40
N ILE A 106 7.99 -17.62 -6.28
CA ILE A 106 7.25 -17.51 -7.54
C ILE A 106 8.29 -17.50 -8.65
N PRO A 107 8.68 -18.69 -9.16
CA PRO A 107 9.80 -18.78 -10.10
C PRO A 107 9.61 -17.97 -11.39
N SER A 108 8.38 -17.89 -11.89
CA SER A 108 8.05 -17.13 -13.11
C SER A 108 8.31 -15.62 -12.96
N TRP A 109 8.33 -15.10 -11.74
CA TRP A 109 8.60 -13.69 -11.45
C TRP A 109 10.01 -13.47 -10.91
N HIS A 110 10.73 -14.53 -10.60
CA HIS A 110 12.00 -14.45 -9.86
C HIS A 110 11.85 -13.75 -8.51
N HIS A 111 10.72 -13.97 -7.85
CA HIS A 111 10.40 -13.37 -6.57
C HIS A 111 10.14 -14.41 -5.49
N ARG A 112 10.47 -14.04 -4.26
CA ARG A 112 9.86 -14.61 -3.07
C ARG A 112 8.92 -13.54 -2.51
N ALA A 113 7.66 -13.86 -2.29
CA ALA A 113 6.65 -12.86 -1.98
C ALA A 113 5.65 -13.35 -0.95
N LEU A 114 5.07 -12.40 -0.21
CA LEU A 114 3.91 -12.62 0.65
C LEU A 114 2.86 -11.56 0.36
N PHE A 115 1.59 -11.86 0.68
CA PHE A 115 0.46 -10.99 0.35
C PHE A 115 -0.46 -10.82 1.54
N PHE A 116 -0.96 -9.61 1.73
CA PHE A 116 -1.94 -9.28 2.76
C PHE A 116 -2.78 -8.09 2.29
N ARG A 117 -3.70 -7.62 3.14
CA ARG A 117 -4.55 -6.47 2.80
C ARG A 117 -4.36 -5.35 3.79
N ASP A 118 -4.51 -4.11 3.30
CA ASP A 118 -4.66 -2.95 4.17
C ASP A 118 -6.13 -2.80 4.62
N PRO A 119 -6.47 -1.83 5.49
CA PRO A 119 -7.85 -1.66 5.97
C PRO A 119 -8.86 -1.29 4.88
N GLU A 120 -8.42 -0.80 3.73
CA GLU A 120 -9.28 -0.51 2.57
C GLU A 120 -9.39 -1.70 1.61
N ASP A 121 -8.93 -2.87 2.04
CA ASP A 121 -8.91 -4.11 1.26
C ASP A 121 -8.00 -4.07 0.01
N ASN A 122 -7.13 -3.10 -0.10
CA ASN A 122 -6.09 -3.13 -1.12
C ASN A 122 -5.15 -4.31 -0.88
N VAL A 123 -4.71 -4.96 -1.94
CA VAL A 123 -3.74 -6.05 -1.84
C VAL A 123 -2.34 -5.46 -1.72
N ILE A 124 -1.63 -5.91 -0.70
CA ILE A 124 -0.23 -5.54 -0.48
C ILE A 124 0.65 -6.74 -0.75
N GLU A 125 1.67 -6.53 -1.53
CA GLU A 125 2.71 -7.51 -1.81
C GLU A 125 4.03 -7.02 -1.22
N LEU A 126 4.68 -7.86 -0.41
CA LEU A 126 6.09 -7.68 -0.07
C LEU A 126 6.88 -8.72 -0.85
N TYR A 127 7.88 -8.28 -1.59
CA TYR A 127 8.65 -9.19 -2.39
C TYR A 127 10.15 -8.92 -2.32
N ALA A 128 10.91 -9.96 -2.56
CA ALA A 128 12.35 -9.89 -2.77
C ALA A 128 12.67 -10.53 -4.12
N GLU A 129 13.65 -9.99 -4.79
CA GLU A 129 14.21 -10.60 -5.99
C GLU A 129 15.12 -11.76 -5.59
N VAL A 130 14.93 -12.90 -6.21
CA VAL A 130 15.71 -14.12 -5.93
C VAL A 130 16.26 -14.76 -7.19
#